data_ed25de274e7e7d0527cf260bd66ebe04
#
_entry.id   ed25de274e7e7d0527cf260bd66ebe04
#
_cell.length_a   1.000
_cell.length_b   1.000
_cell.length_c   1.000
_cell.angle_alpha   90.00
_cell.angle_beta   90.00
_cell.angle_gamma   90.00
#
_symmetry.space_group_name_H-M   'P 1'
#
loop_
_entity.id
_entity.type
_entity.pdbx_description
1 polymer ?
#
loop_
_entity_poly.entity_id
_entity_poly.type
_entity_poly.pdbx_seq_one_letter_code
_entity_poly.pdbx_strand_id
1 'polypeptide(L)'
;ELTDTLKRLEAPAVAVLGNHDYWAGGDEVKAALERAGVLVLRNQNTLIELEGKPLQIVGLDDSYTGHADLAAATRGLRPDIPILGLSHIGEEADALWAHGAGLVLAGHTHAGQVTLAGLHELALGKLVGHRYVHGIYGSRRVMNPLSDPASPQGALYVGAGVGAAVMPLRLGERARREVTTF
;
A
#
# COMPACT_ATOMS: atom_id res chain seq x y z
N GLU A 1 -18.49 8.77 9.74
CA GLU A 1 -17.35 9.33 10.48
C GLU A 1 -16.08 9.39 9.61
N LEU A 2 -15.55 8.27 9.07
CA LEU A 2 -14.40 8.31 8.17
C LEU A 2 -14.71 9.08 6.88
N THR A 3 -15.82 8.77 6.23
CA THR A 3 -16.27 9.45 5.00
C THR A 3 -16.51 10.95 5.20
N ASP A 4 -16.97 11.38 6.38
CA ASP A 4 -17.16 12.81 6.67
C ASP A 4 -15.82 13.54 6.87
N THR A 5 -14.81 12.82 7.36
CA THR A 5 -13.44 13.35 7.43
C THR A 5 -12.84 13.45 6.05
N LEU A 6 -12.98 12.42 5.21
CA LEU A 6 -12.45 12.39 3.84
C LEU A 6 -13.06 13.47 2.94
N LYS A 7 -14.36 13.77 3.08
CA LYS A 7 -15.02 14.88 2.35
C LYS A 7 -14.42 16.27 2.61
N ARG A 8 -13.67 16.41 3.70
CA ARG A 8 -13.02 17.67 4.09
C ARG A 8 -11.59 17.81 3.58
N LEU A 9 -11.08 16.79 2.88
CA LEU A 9 -9.77 16.88 2.25
C LEU A 9 -9.83 17.85 1.06
N GLU A 10 -8.90 18.79 1.04
CA GLU A 10 -8.74 19.72 -0.08
C GLU A 10 -7.85 19.17 -1.19
N ALA A 11 -7.13 18.08 -0.91
CA ALA A 11 -6.28 17.37 -1.86
C ALA A 11 -7.00 16.16 -2.48
N PRO A 12 -6.67 15.79 -3.73
CA PRO A 12 -7.14 14.53 -4.32
C PRO A 12 -6.79 13.34 -3.44
N ALA A 13 -7.75 12.45 -3.23
CA ALA A 13 -7.56 11.24 -2.46
C ALA A 13 -7.70 10.00 -3.35
N VAL A 14 -6.77 9.07 -3.24
CA VAL A 14 -6.77 7.78 -3.96
C VAL A 14 -6.66 6.66 -2.94
N ALA A 15 -7.40 5.58 -3.14
CA ALA A 15 -7.40 4.43 -2.25
C ALA A 15 -7.39 3.11 -3.03
N VAL A 16 -6.88 2.07 -2.38
CA VAL A 16 -7.11 0.66 -2.71
C VAL A 16 -7.85 0.00 -1.56
N LEU A 17 -8.53 -1.10 -1.81
CA LEU A 17 -9.21 -1.88 -0.79
C LEU A 17 -8.28 -2.91 -0.18
N GLY A 18 -8.58 -3.31 1.05
CA GLY A 18 -7.93 -4.40 1.76
C GLY A 18 -8.92 -5.49 2.17
N ASN A 19 -8.38 -6.55 2.75
CA ASN A 19 -9.17 -7.72 3.14
C ASN A 19 -10.34 -7.40 4.09
N HIS A 20 -10.16 -6.47 5.02
CA HIS A 20 -11.24 -6.04 5.92
C HIS A 20 -12.37 -5.31 5.19
N ASP A 21 -12.06 -4.57 4.14
CA ASP A 21 -13.06 -3.90 3.31
C ASP A 21 -13.92 -4.93 2.59
N TYR A 22 -13.29 -6.00 2.05
CA TYR A 22 -14.00 -7.11 1.42
C TYR A 22 -14.89 -7.88 2.39
N TRP A 23 -14.42 -8.12 3.61
CA TRP A 23 -15.21 -8.77 4.65
C TRP A 23 -16.39 -7.91 5.14
N ALA A 24 -16.27 -6.59 5.01
CA ALA A 24 -17.35 -5.65 5.34
C ALA A 24 -18.31 -5.36 4.17
N GLY A 25 -18.01 -5.87 2.96
CA GLY A 25 -18.74 -5.57 1.73
C GLY A 25 -17.96 -4.61 0.84
N GLY A 26 -17.06 -5.17 -0.01
CA GLY A 26 -16.10 -4.37 -0.79
C GLY A 26 -16.76 -3.34 -1.73
N ASP A 27 -17.91 -3.69 -2.33
CA ASP A 27 -18.61 -2.77 -3.24
C ASP A 27 -19.28 -1.63 -2.47
N GLU A 28 -19.84 -1.90 -1.30
CA GLU A 28 -20.42 -0.90 -0.40
C GLU A 28 -19.36 0.06 0.15
N VAL A 29 -18.18 -0.48 0.55
CA VAL A 29 -17.05 0.32 1.01
C VAL A 29 -16.54 1.21 -0.12
N LYS A 30 -16.33 0.65 -1.32
CA LYS A 30 -15.94 1.41 -2.51
C LYS A 30 -16.92 2.56 -2.76
N ALA A 31 -18.22 2.25 -2.84
CA ALA A 31 -19.24 3.26 -3.10
C ALA A 31 -19.28 4.34 -2.01
N ALA A 32 -19.00 3.99 -0.75
CA ALA A 32 -18.94 4.96 0.35
C ALA A 32 -17.72 5.90 0.21
N LEU A 33 -16.56 5.37 -0.16
CA LEU A 33 -15.35 6.16 -0.41
C LEU A 33 -15.53 7.09 -1.62
N GLU A 34 -16.09 6.59 -2.71
CA GLU A 34 -16.36 7.39 -3.91
C GLU A 34 -17.36 8.53 -3.65
N ARG A 35 -18.40 8.29 -2.84
CA ARG A 35 -19.29 9.36 -2.36
C ARG A 35 -18.60 10.40 -1.49
N ALA A 36 -17.48 10.05 -0.89
CA ALA A 36 -16.62 10.98 -0.13
C ALA A 36 -15.60 11.73 -1.00
N GLY A 37 -15.57 11.49 -2.32
CA GLY A 37 -14.65 12.12 -3.25
C GLY A 37 -13.31 11.40 -3.40
N VAL A 38 -13.19 10.16 -2.91
CA VAL A 38 -11.99 9.35 -3.04
C VAL A 38 -12.04 8.53 -4.33
N LEU A 39 -10.99 8.56 -5.12
CA LEU A 39 -10.82 7.66 -6.26
C LEU A 39 -10.37 6.28 -5.77
N VAL A 40 -11.21 5.27 -5.92
CA VAL A 40 -10.88 3.90 -5.52
C VAL A 40 -10.38 3.12 -6.74
N LEU A 41 -9.14 2.65 -6.68
CA LEU A 41 -8.54 1.84 -7.74
C LEU A 41 -8.63 0.35 -7.36
N ARG A 42 -9.32 -0.42 -8.21
CA ARG A 42 -9.40 -1.89 -8.12
C ARG A 42 -8.82 -2.48 -9.40
N ASN A 43 -7.54 -2.86 -9.36
CA ASN A 43 -6.77 -3.32 -10.54
C ASN A 43 -6.80 -2.30 -11.68
N GLN A 44 -6.60 -1.04 -11.33
CA GLN A 44 -6.67 0.09 -12.26
C GLN A 44 -5.49 1.02 -12.05
N ASN A 45 -5.20 1.81 -13.05
CA ASN A 45 -4.27 2.93 -12.90
C ASN A 45 -4.92 4.23 -13.36
N THR A 46 -4.34 5.32 -12.91
CA THR A 46 -4.77 6.67 -13.27
C THR A 46 -3.57 7.58 -13.44
N LEU A 47 -3.73 8.63 -14.22
CA LEU A 47 -2.76 9.70 -14.35
C LEU A 47 -3.27 10.92 -13.56
N ILE A 48 -2.43 11.41 -12.68
CA ILE A 48 -2.67 12.68 -11.97
C ILE A 48 -1.57 13.67 -12.30
N GLU A 49 -1.81 14.93 -11.96
CA GLU A 49 -0.80 15.98 -11.99
C GLU A 49 -0.44 16.34 -10.56
N LEU A 50 0.83 16.27 -10.22
CA LEU A 50 1.38 16.65 -8.93
C LEU A 50 2.41 17.77 -9.15
N GLU A 51 2.13 18.96 -8.64
CA GLU A 51 2.98 20.15 -8.81
C GLU A 51 3.38 20.41 -10.28
N GLY A 52 2.42 20.27 -11.18
CA GLY A 52 2.63 20.49 -12.62
C GLY A 52 3.36 19.36 -13.34
N LYS A 53 3.59 18.21 -12.67
CA LYS A 53 4.26 17.04 -13.25
C LYS A 53 3.31 15.84 -13.28
N PRO A 54 3.33 15.05 -14.37
CA PRO A 54 2.50 13.86 -14.46
C PRO A 54 3.05 12.74 -13.54
N LEU A 55 2.14 12.06 -12.87
CA LEU A 55 2.40 10.88 -12.04
C LEU A 55 1.34 9.83 -12.33
N GLN A 56 1.76 8.61 -12.62
CA GLN A 56 0.85 7.47 -12.72
C GLN A 56 0.69 6.84 -11.35
N ILE A 57 -0.55 6.58 -10.95
CA ILE A 57 -0.85 5.80 -9.75
C ILE A 57 -1.47 4.48 -10.19
N VAL A 58 -0.86 3.37 -9.77
CA VAL A 58 -1.36 2.01 -9.99
C VAL A 58 -1.93 1.49 -8.68
N GLY A 59 -3.22 1.16 -8.67
CA GLY A 59 -3.87 0.51 -7.55
C GLY A 59 -4.10 -0.97 -7.83
N LEU A 60 -3.39 -1.83 -7.11
CA LEU A 60 -3.61 -3.27 -7.12
C LEU A 60 -4.64 -3.63 -6.06
N ASP A 61 -5.63 -4.42 -6.44
CA ASP A 61 -6.67 -4.90 -5.53
C ASP A 61 -6.12 -5.97 -4.57
N ASP A 62 -6.89 -6.36 -3.58
CA ASP A 62 -6.39 -7.18 -2.48
C ASP A 62 -6.12 -8.63 -2.89
N SER A 63 -4.87 -9.06 -2.81
CA SER A 63 -4.47 -10.43 -3.11
C SER A 63 -4.84 -11.42 -2.00
N TYR A 64 -4.95 -10.94 -0.76
CA TYR A 64 -5.32 -11.79 0.37
C TYR A 64 -6.72 -12.40 0.20
N THR A 65 -7.64 -11.66 -0.40
CA THR A 65 -9.00 -12.12 -0.73
C THR A 65 -9.14 -12.60 -2.18
N GLY A 66 -8.03 -12.66 -2.92
CA GLY A 66 -7.98 -13.20 -4.28
C GLY A 66 -8.50 -12.26 -5.38
N HIS A 67 -8.53 -10.95 -5.14
CA HIS A 67 -9.04 -9.96 -6.10
C HIS A 67 -7.95 -9.31 -6.96
N ALA A 68 -6.67 -9.53 -6.65
CA ALA A 68 -5.56 -8.91 -7.38
C ALA A 68 -5.46 -9.40 -8.83
N ASP A 69 -5.41 -8.45 -9.76
CA ASP A 69 -5.12 -8.66 -11.20
C ASP A 69 -4.06 -7.64 -11.64
N LEU A 70 -2.81 -8.05 -11.57
CA LEU A 70 -1.67 -7.21 -11.95
C LEU A 70 -1.72 -6.79 -13.42
N ALA A 71 -2.14 -7.68 -14.31
CA ALA A 71 -2.21 -7.38 -15.73
C ALA A 71 -3.25 -6.30 -16.05
N ALA A 72 -4.38 -6.33 -15.36
CA ALA A 72 -5.37 -5.27 -15.45
C ALA A 72 -4.86 -3.95 -14.86
N ALA A 73 -4.26 -4.00 -13.66
CA ALA A 73 -3.75 -2.82 -12.94
C ALA A 73 -2.69 -2.07 -13.75
N THR A 74 -1.81 -2.80 -14.45
CA THR A 74 -0.65 -2.24 -15.17
C THR A 74 -0.91 -1.96 -16.66
N ARG A 75 -2.12 -2.24 -17.14
CA ARG A 75 -2.47 -2.05 -18.56
C ARG A 75 -2.35 -0.59 -18.97
N GLY A 76 -1.57 -0.34 -20.04
CA GLY A 76 -1.41 0.99 -20.63
C GLY A 76 -0.52 1.94 -19.84
N LEU A 77 0.26 1.43 -18.88
CA LEU A 77 1.28 2.25 -18.22
C LEU A 77 2.31 2.79 -19.19
N ARG A 78 2.72 4.00 -18.95
CA ARG A 78 3.71 4.73 -19.74
C ARG A 78 5.06 4.72 -19.02
N PRO A 79 6.10 4.13 -19.60
CA PRO A 79 7.41 3.98 -18.94
C PRO A 79 8.16 5.32 -18.77
N ASP A 80 7.75 6.35 -19.50
CA ASP A 80 8.31 7.70 -19.45
C ASP A 80 7.75 8.55 -18.31
N ILE A 81 6.70 8.09 -17.61
CA ILE A 81 6.09 8.80 -16.49
C ILE A 81 6.36 8.02 -15.20
N PRO A 82 6.77 8.70 -14.10
CA PRO A 82 6.93 8.07 -12.80
C PRO A 82 5.67 7.32 -12.36
N ILE A 83 5.87 6.16 -11.71
CA ILE A 83 4.78 5.29 -11.24
C ILE A 83 4.85 5.16 -9.72
N LEU A 84 3.74 5.46 -9.06
CA LEU A 84 3.45 5.17 -7.66
C LEU A 84 2.52 3.96 -7.59
N GLY A 85 2.97 2.90 -6.91
CA GLY A 85 2.14 1.73 -6.64
C GLY A 85 1.39 1.87 -5.32
N LEU A 86 0.12 1.49 -5.32
CA LEU A 86 -0.69 1.31 -4.12
C LEU A 86 -1.13 -0.14 -4.03
N SER A 87 -0.89 -0.78 -2.90
CA SER A 87 -1.38 -2.12 -2.59
C SER A 87 -1.72 -2.24 -1.11
N HIS A 88 -2.67 -3.09 -0.77
CA HIS A 88 -2.90 -3.42 0.62
C HIS A 88 -1.77 -4.27 1.20
N ILE A 89 -1.23 -5.20 0.42
CA ILE A 89 -0.22 -6.20 0.81
C ILE A 89 1.18 -5.77 0.37
N GLY A 90 2.13 -5.73 1.31
CA GLY A 90 3.51 -5.30 1.04
C GLY A 90 4.27 -6.22 0.06
N GLU A 91 3.98 -7.51 0.06
CA GLU A 91 4.61 -8.52 -0.79
C GLU A 91 4.38 -8.29 -2.28
N GLU A 92 3.34 -7.56 -2.65
CA GLU A 92 3.03 -7.22 -4.05
C GLU A 92 3.94 -6.14 -4.63
N ALA A 93 4.75 -5.50 -3.80
CA ALA A 93 5.72 -4.52 -4.25
C ALA A 93 6.71 -5.10 -5.28
N ASP A 94 7.11 -6.36 -5.13
CA ASP A 94 8.04 -7.00 -6.07
C ASP A 94 7.46 -7.04 -7.49
N ALA A 95 6.16 -7.34 -7.62
CA ALA A 95 5.47 -7.37 -8.89
C ALA A 95 5.27 -5.96 -9.48
N LEU A 96 4.92 -4.98 -8.64
CA LEU A 96 4.77 -3.59 -9.07
C LEU A 96 6.11 -2.97 -9.49
N TRP A 97 7.22 -3.30 -8.80
CA TRP A 97 8.58 -2.88 -9.22
C TRP A 97 8.96 -3.45 -10.59
N ALA A 98 8.60 -4.69 -10.87
CA ALA A 98 8.84 -5.31 -12.17
C ALA A 98 8.11 -4.56 -13.32
N HIS A 99 7.05 -3.80 -12.99
CA HIS A 99 6.30 -2.94 -13.91
C HIS A 99 6.69 -1.46 -13.82
N GLY A 100 7.80 -1.14 -13.15
CA GLY A 100 8.39 0.19 -13.13
C GLY A 100 7.93 1.11 -12.00
N ALA A 101 7.18 0.62 -11.00
CA ALA A 101 6.84 1.43 -9.84
C ALA A 101 8.10 1.82 -9.06
N GLY A 102 8.38 3.13 -8.96
CA GLY A 102 9.54 3.63 -8.21
C GLY A 102 9.32 3.60 -6.70
N LEU A 103 8.08 3.79 -6.27
CA LEU A 103 7.64 3.69 -4.88
C LEU A 103 6.35 2.90 -4.82
N VAL A 104 6.24 2.02 -3.83
CA VAL A 104 4.99 1.33 -3.46
C VAL A 104 4.62 1.69 -2.04
N LEU A 105 3.35 2.01 -1.81
CA LEU A 105 2.79 2.24 -0.49
C LEU A 105 1.86 1.08 -0.14
N ALA A 106 2.06 0.50 1.05
CA ALA A 106 1.27 -0.64 1.53
C ALA A 106 0.93 -0.52 3.01
N GLY A 107 0.06 -1.40 3.49
CA GLY A 107 -0.38 -1.47 4.87
C GLY A 107 -0.50 -2.90 5.38
N HIS A 108 -1.71 -3.35 5.72
CA HIS A 108 -2.12 -4.69 6.14
C HIS A 108 -1.62 -5.14 7.52
N THR A 109 -0.32 -5.09 7.74
CA THR A 109 0.35 -5.70 8.92
C THR A 109 0.10 -4.97 10.23
N HIS A 110 -0.38 -3.72 10.18
CA HIS A 110 -0.55 -2.84 11.35
C HIS A 110 0.71 -2.72 12.23
N ALA A 111 1.91 -2.82 11.63
CA ALA A 111 3.19 -2.94 12.33
C ALA A 111 3.21 -4.06 13.39
N GLY A 112 2.40 -5.12 13.18
CA GLY A 112 2.27 -6.24 14.11
C GLY A 112 1.39 -5.99 15.33
N GLN A 113 0.79 -4.82 15.48
CA GLN A 113 -0.05 -4.35 16.61
C GLN A 113 0.61 -4.42 18.00
N VAL A 114 1.48 -5.39 18.26
CA VAL A 114 2.23 -5.56 19.52
C VAL A 114 3.72 -5.58 19.19
N THR A 115 4.42 -4.48 19.47
CA THR A 115 5.83 -4.29 19.13
C THR A 115 6.70 -4.30 20.37
N LEU A 116 6.84 -5.47 21.02
CA LEU A 116 7.71 -5.66 22.16
C LEU A 116 9.08 -6.14 21.69
N ALA A 117 10.12 -5.33 21.91
CA ALA A 117 11.54 -5.69 21.72
C ALA A 117 11.90 -6.30 20.36
N GLY A 118 11.23 -5.88 19.26
CA GLY A 118 11.49 -6.42 17.91
C GLY A 118 10.88 -7.81 17.63
N LEU A 119 10.20 -8.42 18.58
CA LEU A 119 9.58 -9.75 18.42
C LEU A 119 8.46 -9.79 17.39
N HIS A 120 7.86 -8.65 17.07
CA HIS A 120 6.78 -8.53 16.08
C HIS A 120 7.25 -8.89 14.66
N GLU A 121 8.45 -8.47 14.24
CA GLU A 121 9.02 -8.83 12.93
C GLU A 121 9.31 -10.31 12.85
N LEU A 122 9.78 -10.90 13.96
CA LEU A 122 10.02 -12.34 14.06
C LEU A 122 8.69 -13.12 14.00
N ALA A 123 7.68 -12.68 14.73
CA ALA A 123 6.38 -13.35 14.77
C ALA A 123 5.66 -13.25 13.42
N LEU A 124 5.53 -12.05 12.85
CA LEU A 124 4.85 -11.86 11.57
C LEU A 124 5.67 -12.38 10.39
N GLY A 125 6.98 -12.17 10.38
CA GLY A 125 7.84 -12.66 9.30
C GLY A 125 7.98 -14.18 9.30
N LYS A 126 8.29 -14.80 10.45
CA LYS A 126 8.55 -16.25 10.52
C LYS A 126 7.29 -17.10 10.73
N LEU A 127 6.29 -16.63 11.47
CA LEU A 127 5.10 -17.41 11.79
C LEU A 127 3.95 -17.17 10.81
N VAL A 128 3.83 -15.97 10.25
CA VAL A 128 2.72 -15.59 9.35
C VAL A 128 3.19 -15.43 7.90
N GLY A 129 4.51 -15.36 7.65
CA GLY A 129 5.08 -15.35 6.32
C GLY A 129 5.19 -13.96 5.66
N HIS A 130 5.00 -12.88 6.42
CA HIS A 130 5.18 -11.52 5.89
C HIS A 130 6.66 -11.14 5.83
N ARG A 131 7.14 -10.74 4.63
CA ARG A 131 8.49 -10.19 4.44
C ARG A 131 8.59 -8.71 4.83
N TYR A 132 7.51 -7.98 4.62
CA TYR A 132 7.43 -6.54 4.78
C TYR A 132 6.43 -6.19 5.86
N VAL A 133 6.90 -5.81 7.04
CA VAL A 133 6.04 -5.61 8.21
C VAL A 133 5.75 -4.14 8.49
N HIS A 134 6.78 -3.27 8.53
CA HIS A 134 6.62 -1.85 8.82
C HIS A 134 7.88 -1.06 8.44
N GLY A 135 7.69 0.13 7.89
CA GLY A 135 8.75 1.06 7.55
C GLY A 135 9.17 1.00 6.08
N ILE A 136 10.38 1.48 5.80
CA ILE A 136 10.90 1.61 4.44
C ILE A 136 11.76 0.39 4.10
N TYR A 137 11.46 -0.20 2.95
CA TYR A 137 12.25 -1.25 2.33
C TYR A 137 12.68 -0.78 0.95
N GLY A 138 13.93 -1.07 0.57
CA GLY A 138 14.40 -0.83 -0.80
C GLY A 138 14.42 -2.11 -1.60
N SER A 139 14.41 -2.01 -2.92
CA SER A 139 14.87 -3.10 -3.77
C SER A 139 16.34 -3.38 -3.44
N ARG A 140 16.79 -4.62 -3.66
CA ARG A 140 18.17 -5.02 -3.33
C ARG A 140 19.22 -4.09 -3.93
N ARG A 141 18.93 -3.43 -5.05
CA ARG A 141 19.85 -2.50 -5.70
C ARG A 141 19.95 -1.15 -4.98
N VAL A 142 18.85 -0.65 -4.39
CA VAL A 142 18.88 0.58 -3.60
C VAL A 142 19.67 0.36 -2.30
N MET A 143 19.55 -0.84 -1.73
CA MET A 143 20.22 -1.22 -0.47
C MET A 143 21.64 -1.79 -0.69
N ASN A 144 21.92 -2.37 -1.86
CA ASN A 144 23.20 -2.98 -2.20
C ASN A 144 23.56 -2.69 -3.67
N PRO A 145 24.43 -1.71 -3.94
CA PRO A 145 24.85 -1.35 -5.29
C PRO A 145 25.54 -2.48 -6.07
N LEU A 146 25.94 -3.57 -5.41
CA LEU A 146 26.53 -4.77 -6.03
C LEU A 146 25.51 -5.82 -6.43
N SER A 147 24.20 -5.57 -6.20
CA SER A 147 23.15 -6.48 -6.63
C SER A 147 22.96 -6.43 -8.15
N ASP A 148 22.38 -7.50 -8.70
CA ASP A 148 22.13 -7.69 -10.12
C ASP A 148 21.44 -6.44 -10.73
N PRO A 149 22.05 -5.85 -11.80
CA PRO A 149 21.45 -4.71 -12.51
C PRO A 149 20.04 -5.00 -13.07
N ALA A 150 19.71 -6.26 -13.31
CA ALA A 150 18.40 -6.69 -13.81
C ALA A 150 17.32 -6.79 -12.72
N SER A 151 17.68 -6.66 -11.43
CA SER A 151 16.70 -6.69 -10.35
C SER A 151 15.81 -5.44 -10.42
N PRO A 152 14.48 -5.61 -10.24
CA PRO A 152 13.55 -4.48 -10.17
C PRO A 152 13.99 -3.47 -9.11
N GLN A 153 13.91 -2.19 -9.45
CA GLN A 153 14.35 -1.10 -8.60
C GLN A 153 13.15 -0.31 -8.09
N GLY A 154 13.03 -0.21 -6.80
CA GLY A 154 11.99 0.60 -6.19
C GLY A 154 12.11 0.62 -4.68
N ALA A 155 11.32 1.45 -4.04
CA ALA A 155 11.13 1.48 -2.61
C ALA A 155 9.73 1.00 -2.25
N LEU A 156 9.58 0.42 -1.07
CA LEU A 156 8.30 0.09 -0.46
C LEU A 156 8.22 0.78 0.89
N TYR A 157 7.10 1.42 1.17
CA TYR A 157 6.75 1.85 2.51
C TYR A 157 5.54 1.06 3.00
N VAL A 158 5.68 0.43 4.15
CA VAL A 158 4.59 -0.26 4.84
C VAL A 158 4.21 0.54 6.07
N GLY A 159 3.04 1.18 6.02
CA GLY A 159 2.51 2.00 7.10
C GLY A 159 1.83 1.17 8.18
N ALA A 160 1.91 1.62 9.44
CA ALA A 160 1.15 1.04 10.54
C ALA A 160 -0.35 1.37 10.45
N GLY A 161 -0.70 2.44 9.75
CA GLY A 161 -2.08 2.89 9.59
C GLY A 161 -2.72 3.39 10.89
N VAL A 162 -3.97 3.81 10.81
CA VAL A 162 -4.73 4.36 11.95
C VAL A 162 -5.67 3.32 12.59
N GLY A 163 -5.99 2.25 11.88
CA GLY A 163 -6.89 1.18 12.31
C GLY A 163 -6.22 0.16 13.25
N ALA A 164 -6.99 -0.81 13.67
CA ALA A 164 -6.52 -2.01 14.36
C ALA A 164 -7.33 -3.21 13.84
N ALA A 165 -6.69 -4.39 13.74
CA ALA A 165 -7.36 -5.61 13.28
C ALA A 165 -8.15 -6.28 14.44
N VAL A 166 -7.95 -7.54 14.67
CA VAL A 166 -8.73 -8.42 15.57
C VAL A 166 -8.86 -7.91 17.01
N MET A 167 -7.87 -7.17 17.49
CA MET A 167 -7.91 -6.55 18.84
C MET A 167 -7.77 -5.03 18.72
N PRO A 168 -8.57 -4.23 19.46
CA PRO A 168 -8.46 -2.78 19.44
C PRO A 168 -7.20 -2.25 20.16
N LEU A 169 -6.29 -3.14 20.54
CA LEU A 169 -5.10 -2.84 21.32
C LEU A 169 -3.87 -2.75 20.42
N ARG A 170 -3.17 -1.62 20.52
CA ARG A 170 -1.84 -1.42 19.94
C ARG A 170 -0.84 -1.19 21.08
N LEU A 171 0.23 -1.98 21.14
CA LEU A 171 1.26 -1.91 22.16
C LEU A 171 2.64 -1.72 21.54
N GLY A 172 3.41 -0.79 22.10
CA GLY A 172 4.76 -0.47 21.68
C GLY A 172 4.84 0.69 20.71
N GLU A 173 6.04 1.26 20.59
CA GLU A 173 6.22 2.52 19.85
C GLU A 173 5.97 2.40 18.35
N ARG A 174 6.35 1.28 17.74
CA ARG A 174 6.15 1.04 16.30
C ARG A 174 4.71 0.70 15.94
N ALA A 175 3.89 0.30 16.90
CA ALA A 175 2.47 0.01 16.70
C ALA A 175 1.57 1.24 16.89
N ARG A 176 2.12 2.43 17.06
CA ARG A 176 1.34 3.67 17.13
C ARG A 176 0.56 3.89 15.83
N ARG A 177 -0.58 4.57 15.95
CA ARG A 177 -1.34 5.04 14.79
C ARG A 177 -0.49 6.00 13.99
N GLU A 178 -0.49 5.83 12.67
CA GLU A 178 0.42 6.52 11.79
C GLU A 178 -0.31 7.10 10.58
N VAL A 179 0.02 8.34 10.27
CA VAL A 179 -0.20 8.98 8.98
C VAL A 179 1.16 9.51 8.55
N THR A 180 1.61 9.11 7.37
CA THR A 180 2.95 9.43 6.87
C THR A 180 2.89 10.45 5.75
N THR A 181 3.81 11.40 5.74
CA THR A 181 4.03 12.36 4.67
C THR A 181 5.37 12.09 4.00
N PHE A 182 5.44 12.24 2.68
CA PHE A 182 6.63 12.06 1.85
C PHE A 182 7.00 13.34 1.13
#